data_db8a4c55934424f6e52512aee968f5ee
#
_entry.id   db8a4c55934424f6e52512aee968f5ee
#
_cell.length_a   1.000
_cell.length_b   1.000
_cell.length_c   1.000
_cell.angle_alpha   90.00
_cell.angle_beta   90.00
_cell.angle_gamma   90.00
#
_symmetry.space_group_name_H-M   'P 1'
#
loop_
_entity.id
_entity.type
_entity.pdbx_description
1 polymer ?
#
loop_
_entity_poly.entity_id
_entity_poly.type
_entity_poly.pdbx_seq_one_letter_code
_entity_poly.pdbx_strand_id
1 'polypeptide(L)'
;MKWILLCLLLVACAHLTDEVKVAFIADQGVTEESRAVLELIKEEHADIIIHQGDLGYEANADQWDAQITEILGDDFPLIFSIGNHDVNELEVYQQKLSERFKKNDANCRGTPGVMASCKYKNLLVVSSAIGLVHNPQEHLQYVQNQLDTPALWHICSWHLNQREMQVGEKENEAGLDIYELCRDKGALIFTGHEHSYHRTHILSNIQKKEIADNSSPYNLKAGQTMVIVSGLGGKSIRHQERCLHSEKPYGCPEWAAIYTSDQDADYGALFCTFRKNYADCYFKDIRGRIIDEFVINRGD
;
A
#
# COMPACT_ATOMS: atom_id res chain seq x y z
N MET A 1 7.65 -28.48 61.19
CA MET A 1 6.72 -27.81 60.29
C MET A 1 7.55 -27.16 59.17
N LYS A 2 7.58 -27.78 57.99
CA LYS A 2 8.26 -27.26 56.79
C LYS A 2 7.21 -26.58 55.91
N TRP A 3 7.37 -25.30 55.71
CA TRP A 3 6.53 -24.53 54.77
C TRP A 3 7.12 -24.70 53.36
N ILE A 4 6.33 -25.33 52.45
CA ILE A 4 6.69 -25.42 51.05
C ILE A 4 6.07 -24.17 50.38
N LEU A 5 6.93 -23.26 49.93
CA LEU A 5 6.55 -22.12 49.15
C LEU A 5 6.33 -22.59 47.71
N LEU A 6 5.05 -22.62 47.27
CA LEU A 6 4.65 -22.95 45.91
C LEU A 6 4.78 -21.69 45.05
N CYS A 7 5.89 -21.55 44.31
CA CYS A 7 6.03 -20.51 43.28
C CYS A 7 5.18 -20.88 42.07
N LEU A 8 4.04 -20.24 41.93
CA LEU A 8 3.25 -20.26 40.68
C LEU A 8 4.00 -19.41 39.62
N LEU A 9 4.69 -20.08 38.73
CA LEU A 9 5.19 -19.50 37.48
C LEU A 9 3.96 -19.25 36.55
N LEU A 10 3.51 -17.99 36.51
CA LEU A 10 2.62 -17.50 35.47
C LEU A 10 3.44 -17.45 34.17
N VAL A 11 3.34 -18.49 33.36
CA VAL A 11 3.76 -18.46 31.96
C VAL A 11 2.74 -17.58 31.25
N ALA A 12 3.08 -16.32 31.07
CA ALA A 12 2.38 -15.46 30.11
C ALA A 12 2.65 -16.06 28.72
N CYS A 13 1.69 -16.86 28.20
CA CYS A 13 1.62 -17.12 26.78
C CYS A 13 1.41 -15.76 26.10
N ALA A 14 2.48 -15.13 25.65
CA ALA A 14 2.38 -14.12 24.63
C ALA A 14 1.76 -14.84 23.41
N HIS A 15 0.47 -14.66 23.21
CA HIS A 15 -0.12 -14.91 21.90
C HIS A 15 0.62 -13.95 20.97
N LEU A 16 1.54 -14.48 20.17
CA LEU A 16 2.03 -13.80 18.97
C LEU A 16 0.76 -13.53 18.16
N THR A 17 0.28 -12.30 18.23
CA THR A 17 -0.84 -11.87 17.42
C THR A 17 -0.38 -11.94 15.97
N ASP A 18 -1.06 -12.75 15.16
CA ASP A 18 -0.82 -12.84 13.71
C ASP A 18 -1.22 -11.53 12.99
N GLU A 19 -1.35 -10.43 13.74
CA GLU A 19 -1.68 -9.12 13.18
C GLU A 19 -0.43 -8.41 12.65
N VAL A 20 -0.65 -7.59 11.64
CA VAL A 20 0.39 -6.73 11.09
C VAL A 20 -0.20 -5.36 10.74
N LYS A 21 0.44 -4.31 11.24
CA LYS A 21 0.11 -2.93 10.89
C LYS A 21 0.99 -2.46 9.75
N VAL A 22 0.38 -2.19 8.63
CA VAL A 22 1.05 -1.75 7.39
C VAL A 22 0.83 -0.27 7.18
N ALA A 23 1.87 0.47 6.82
CA ALA A 23 1.76 1.80 6.24
C ALA A 23 1.88 1.70 4.72
N PHE A 24 0.94 2.31 3.99
CA PHE A 24 0.96 2.41 2.53
C PHE A 24 1.24 3.86 2.15
N ILE A 25 2.31 4.07 1.37
CA ILE A 25 2.71 5.37 0.84
C ILE A 25 3.23 5.26 -0.58
N ALA A 26 3.16 6.34 -1.33
CA ALA A 26 3.81 6.54 -2.62
C ALA A 26 4.22 8.00 -2.76
N ASP A 27 5.01 8.32 -3.80
CA ASP A 27 5.33 9.69 -4.18
C ASP A 27 6.00 10.45 -3.00
N GLN A 28 7.08 9.85 -2.47
CA GLN A 28 7.72 10.30 -1.23
C GLN A 28 8.66 11.48 -1.45
N GLY A 29 9.72 11.30 -2.24
CA GLY A 29 10.84 12.24 -2.29
C GLY A 29 11.68 12.27 -1.01
N VAL A 30 12.62 13.23 -0.95
CA VAL A 30 13.43 13.50 0.24
C VAL A 30 13.24 14.96 0.64
N THR A 31 12.14 15.23 1.32
CA THR A 31 11.66 16.57 1.75
C THR A 31 11.39 16.58 3.24
N GLU A 32 11.09 17.75 3.80
CA GLU A 32 10.65 17.85 5.21
C GLU A 32 9.29 17.19 5.40
N GLU A 33 8.42 17.25 4.38
CA GLU A 33 7.11 16.63 4.39
C GLU A 33 7.21 15.10 4.39
N SER A 34 8.11 14.54 3.57
CA SER A 34 8.35 13.09 3.58
C SER A 34 8.98 12.62 4.90
N ARG A 35 9.83 13.46 5.51
CA ARG A 35 10.34 13.22 6.86
C ARG A 35 9.18 13.15 7.88
N ALA A 36 8.28 14.12 7.84
CA ALA A 36 7.11 14.13 8.74
C ALA A 36 6.19 12.92 8.54
N VAL A 37 6.03 12.44 7.30
CA VAL A 37 5.28 11.20 7.03
C VAL A 37 5.98 9.97 7.61
N LEU A 38 7.31 9.87 7.50
CA LEU A 38 8.07 8.76 8.10
C LEU A 38 8.02 8.80 9.64
N GLU A 39 8.07 10.00 10.24
CA GLU A 39 7.90 10.18 11.68
C GLU A 39 6.49 9.75 12.13
N LEU A 40 5.46 10.13 11.37
CA LEU A 40 4.08 9.67 11.60
C LEU A 40 3.99 8.13 11.53
N ILE A 41 4.64 7.49 10.56
CA ILE A 41 4.68 6.02 10.43
C ILE A 41 5.33 5.38 11.67
N LYS A 42 6.40 5.99 12.20
CA LYS A 42 7.05 5.58 13.43
C LYS A 42 6.15 5.73 14.66
N GLU A 43 5.48 6.88 14.79
CA GLU A 43 4.55 7.16 15.88
C GLU A 43 3.35 6.22 15.89
N GLU A 44 2.86 5.86 14.70
CA GLU A 44 1.77 4.92 14.51
C GLU A 44 2.19 3.46 14.73
N HIS A 45 3.47 3.18 15.00
CA HIS A 45 4.02 1.84 15.23
C HIS A 45 3.70 0.86 14.11
N ALA A 46 3.85 1.29 12.84
CA ALA A 46 3.71 0.38 11.72
C ALA A 46 4.80 -0.70 11.75
N ASP A 47 4.43 -1.94 11.44
CA ASP A 47 5.38 -3.07 11.36
C ASP A 47 6.16 -3.08 10.04
N ILE A 48 5.60 -2.50 8.98
CA ILE A 48 6.15 -2.53 7.61
C ILE A 48 5.58 -1.40 6.77
N ILE A 49 6.36 -0.93 5.81
CA ILE A 49 5.90 -0.05 4.72
C ILE A 49 5.73 -0.87 3.45
N ILE A 50 4.60 -0.68 2.75
CA ILE A 50 4.42 -1.06 1.35
C ILE A 50 4.37 0.24 0.54
N HIS A 51 5.41 0.47 -0.28
CA HIS A 51 5.61 1.70 -1.03
C HIS A 51 5.31 1.51 -2.52
N GLN A 52 4.42 2.34 -3.07
CA GLN A 52 3.94 2.21 -4.45
C GLN A 52 4.75 3.04 -5.45
N GLY A 53 6.06 3.26 -5.20
CA GLY A 53 6.96 3.89 -6.15
C GLY A 53 7.08 5.41 -6.05
N ASP A 54 7.95 5.96 -6.87
CA ASP A 54 8.45 7.33 -6.82
C ASP A 54 9.07 7.65 -5.46
N LEU A 55 10.23 7.04 -5.26
CA LEU A 55 10.93 7.00 -3.99
C LEU A 55 11.69 8.31 -3.71
N GLY A 56 12.65 8.66 -4.56
CA GLY A 56 13.60 9.74 -4.30
C GLY A 56 13.37 11.03 -5.09
N TYR A 57 12.77 10.99 -6.29
CA TYR A 57 12.65 12.11 -7.23
C TYR A 57 14.00 12.76 -7.56
N GLU A 58 14.23 14.01 -7.12
CA GLU A 58 15.49 14.74 -7.35
C GLU A 58 16.62 14.25 -6.46
N ALA A 59 16.31 13.54 -5.37
CA ALA A 59 17.30 12.88 -4.53
C ALA A 59 17.64 11.49 -5.08
N ASN A 60 18.88 11.07 -4.87
CA ASN A 60 19.28 9.73 -5.26
C ASN A 60 18.84 8.67 -4.25
N ALA A 61 18.97 7.39 -4.63
CA ALA A 61 18.60 6.25 -3.79
C ALA A 61 19.34 6.21 -2.45
N ASP A 62 20.58 6.71 -2.36
CA ASP A 62 21.32 6.77 -1.09
C ASP A 62 20.71 7.78 -0.12
N GLN A 63 20.30 8.95 -0.60
CA GLN A 63 19.66 9.98 0.22
C GLN A 63 18.28 9.52 0.71
N TRP A 64 17.50 8.87 -0.15
CA TRP A 64 16.21 8.28 0.21
C TRP A 64 16.38 7.20 1.28
N ASP A 65 17.30 6.26 1.10
CA ASP A 65 17.56 5.19 2.06
C ASP A 65 18.10 5.72 3.40
N ALA A 66 18.94 6.77 3.35
CA ALA A 66 19.46 7.44 4.52
C ALA A 66 18.34 8.10 5.36
N GLN A 67 17.36 8.76 4.73
CA GLN A 67 16.23 9.35 5.43
C GLN A 67 15.38 8.28 6.14
N ILE A 68 15.08 7.16 5.47
CA ILE A 68 14.34 6.05 6.09
C ILE A 68 15.14 5.44 7.24
N THR A 69 16.44 5.22 7.05
CA THR A 69 17.33 4.63 8.06
C THR A 69 17.43 5.51 9.30
N GLU A 70 17.54 6.82 9.12
CA GLU A 70 17.61 7.77 10.23
C GLU A 70 16.35 7.72 11.11
N ILE A 71 15.18 7.61 10.51
CA ILE A 71 13.90 7.73 11.22
C ILE A 71 13.41 6.37 11.74
N LEU A 72 13.41 5.35 10.90
CA LEU A 72 12.80 4.05 11.17
C LEU A 72 13.83 2.96 11.54
N GLY A 73 15.09 3.13 11.17
CA GLY A 73 16.13 2.11 11.33
C GLY A 73 16.48 1.42 10.02
N ASP A 74 17.67 0.80 10.00
CA ASP A 74 18.22 0.13 8.81
C ASP A 74 17.68 -1.30 8.59
N ASP A 75 16.97 -1.83 9.60
CA ASP A 75 16.30 -3.14 9.58
C ASP A 75 14.77 -3.04 9.40
N PHE A 76 14.22 -1.81 9.35
CA PHE A 76 12.78 -1.62 9.21
C PHE A 76 12.27 -2.27 7.91
N PRO A 77 11.23 -3.14 8.00
CA PRO A 77 10.71 -3.85 6.82
C PRO A 77 10.06 -2.89 5.81
N LEU A 78 10.45 -3.03 4.54
CA LEU A 78 9.93 -2.20 3.47
C LEU A 78 9.86 -3.02 2.18
N ILE A 79 8.68 -3.07 1.56
CA ILE A 79 8.45 -3.66 0.25
C ILE A 79 8.06 -2.50 -0.68
N PHE A 80 8.65 -2.44 -1.87
CA PHE A 80 8.27 -1.39 -2.83
C PHE A 80 8.10 -1.93 -4.26
N SER A 81 7.34 -1.21 -5.07
CA SER A 81 7.47 -1.14 -6.52
C SER A 81 8.19 0.16 -6.88
N ILE A 82 8.92 0.19 -8.00
CA ILE A 82 9.47 1.44 -8.51
C ILE A 82 8.39 2.29 -9.18
N GLY A 83 8.61 3.61 -9.18
CA GLY A 83 7.87 4.58 -9.97
C GLY A 83 8.67 5.08 -11.19
N ASN A 84 8.08 5.99 -11.96
CA ASN A 84 8.73 6.49 -13.17
C ASN A 84 9.98 7.36 -12.88
N HIS A 85 10.05 7.95 -11.68
CA HIS A 85 11.25 8.70 -11.26
C HIS A 85 12.39 7.82 -10.75
N ASP A 86 12.16 6.52 -10.53
CA ASP A 86 13.14 5.60 -9.96
C ASP A 86 13.88 4.76 -11.01
N VAL A 87 13.39 4.74 -12.26
CA VAL A 87 13.90 3.84 -13.33
C VAL A 87 15.38 4.02 -13.59
N ASN A 88 15.88 5.25 -13.54
CA ASN A 88 17.29 5.54 -13.82
C ASN A 88 18.26 5.03 -12.74
N GLU A 89 17.79 4.79 -11.52
CA GLU A 89 18.57 4.28 -10.39
C GLU A 89 18.10 2.91 -9.91
N LEU A 90 17.37 2.18 -10.75
CA LEU A 90 16.73 0.90 -10.41
C LEU A 90 17.68 -0.08 -9.69
N GLU A 91 18.90 -0.26 -10.21
CA GLU A 91 19.88 -1.20 -9.65
C GLU A 91 20.29 -0.79 -8.22
N VAL A 92 20.43 0.51 -7.95
CA VAL A 92 20.77 1.01 -6.62
C VAL A 92 19.64 0.78 -5.64
N TYR A 93 18.38 1.09 -6.03
CA TYR A 93 17.21 0.80 -5.22
C TYR A 93 17.05 -0.69 -4.92
N GLN A 94 17.30 -1.55 -5.91
CA GLN A 94 17.26 -3.00 -5.73
C GLN A 94 18.31 -3.49 -4.73
N GLN A 95 19.51 -2.92 -4.77
CA GLN A 95 20.55 -3.22 -3.81
C GLN A 95 20.12 -2.83 -2.38
N LYS A 96 19.64 -1.60 -2.18
CA LYS A 96 19.14 -1.10 -0.89
C LYS A 96 18.06 -2.01 -0.31
N LEU A 97 17.06 -2.38 -1.13
CA LEU A 97 16.00 -3.28 -0.71
C LEU A 97 16.52 -4.67 -0.34
N SER A 98 17.43 -5.20 -1.14
CA SER A 98 18.04 -6.51 -0.87
C SER A 98 18.86 -6.52 0.42
N GLU A 99 19.50 -5.41 0.77
CA GLU A 99 20.22 -5.25 2.03
C GLU A 99 19.25 -5.21 3.22
N ARG A 100 18.13 -4.49 3.11
CA ARG A 100 17.08 -4.46 4.13
C ARG A 100 16.43 -5.83 4.34
N PHE A 101 16.13 -6.58 3.28
CA PHE A 101 15.56 -7.92 3.39
C PHE A 101 16.46 -8.92 4.11
N LYS A 102 17.78 -8.72 4.10
CA LYS A 102 18.70 -9.57 4.89
C LYS A 102 18.64 -9.33 6.39
N LYS A 103 18.05 -8.21 6.80
CA LYS A 103 17.99 -7.75 8.19
C LYS A 103 16.62 -7.94 8.83
N ASN A 104 15.60 -8.29 8.06
CA ASN A 104 14.23 -8.45 8.53
C ASN A 104 13.60 -9.77 8.05
N ASP A 105 12.37 -10.04 8.51
CA ASP A 105 11.66 -11.32 8.27
C ASP A 105 10.86 -11.35 6.95
N ALA A 106 11.02 -10.37 6.06
CA ALA A 106 10.33 -10.36 4.77
C ALA A 106 10.93 -11.41 3.83
N ASN A 107 10.14 -12.39 3.44
CA ASN A 107 10.56 -13.44 2.50
C ASN A 107 10.09 -13.08 1.09
N CYS A 108 10.98 -12.50 0.30
CA CYS A 108 10.71 -12.03 -1.06
C CYS A 108 11.35 -12.92 -2.12
N ARG A 109 10.67 -13.07 -3.25
CA ARG A 109 11.12 -13.75 -4.46
C ARG A 109 10.89 -12.87 -5.68
N GLY A 110 11.64 -13.11 -6.75
CA GLY A 110 11.57 -12.33 -7.99
C GLY A 110 12.54 -11.17 -8.00
N THR A 111 12.27 -10.18 -8.84
CA THR A 111 13.13 -9.00 -9.04
C THR A 111 12.62 -7.84 -8.18
N PRO A 112 13.34 -7.44 -7.11
CA PRO A 112 12.89 -6.39 -6.20
C PRO A 112 12.50 -5.11 -6.94
N GLY A 113 11.36 -4.52 -6.54
CA GLY A 113 10.83 -3.29 -7.11
C GLY A 113 10.20 -3.42 -8.50
N VAL A 114 10.43 -4.54 -9.22
CA VAL A 114 9.97 -4.75 -10.61
C VAL A 114 8.90 -5.82 -10.70
N MET A 115 9.23 -7.04 -10.34
CA MET A 115 8.32 -8.19 -10.25
C MET A 115 8.72 -9.00 -9.02
N ALA A 116 8.15 -8.67 -7.87
CA ALA A 116 8.47 -9.32 -6.62
C ALA A 116 7.21 -9.81 -5.89
N SER A 117 7.37 -10.91 -5.18
CA SER A 117 6.34 -11.50 -4.33
C SER A 117 6.93 -11.70 -2.95
N CYS A 118 6.40 -11.02 -1.96
CA CYS A 118 6.89 -11.01 -0.60
C CYS A 118 5.84 -11.56 0.37
N LYS A 119 6.24 -12.53 1.19
CA LYS A 119 5.46 -12.95 2.35
C LYS A 119 5.97 -12.23 3.59
N TYR A 120 5.06 -11.60 4.31
CA TYR A 120 5.32 -11.00 5.61
C TYR A 120 4.16 -11.31 6.54
N LYS A 121 4.40 -12.12 7.59
CA LYS A 121 3.34 -12.63 8.48
C LYS A 121 2.17 -13.26 7.67
N ASN A 122 0.98 -12.71 7.79
CA ASN A 122 -0.26 -13.19 7.14
C ASN A 122 -0.52 -12.57 5.75
N LEU A 123 0.40 -11.74 5.25
CA LEU A 123 0.27 -11.03 3.98
C LEU A 123 1.07 -11.72 2.86
N LEU A 124 0.52 -11.68 1.66
CA LEU A 124 1.23 -11.83 0.40
C LEU A 124 1.14 -10.51 -0.36
N VAL A 125 2.28 -9.88 -0.58
CA VAL A 125 2.39 -8.65 -1.38
C VAL A 125 3.01 -9.00 -2.71
N VAL A 126 2.31 -8.74 -3.81
CA VAL A 126 2.82 -8.90 -5.17
C VAL A 126 3.03 -7.51 -5.75
N SER A 127 4.30 -7.13 -5.92
CA SER A 127 4.68 -5.85 -6.49
C SER A 127 5.02 -5.96 -7.97
N SER A 128 4.71 -4.92 -8.74
CA SER A 128 4.89 -4.84 -10.19
C SER A 128 5.35 -3.45 -10.61
N ALA A 129 6.23 -3.36 -11.60
CA ALA A 129 6.59 -2.12 -12.30
C ALA A 129 5.96 -2.08 -13.70
N ILE A 130 4.72 -2.55 -13.81
CA ILE A 130 3.98 -2.58 -15.08
C ILE A 130 3.88 -1.16 -15.68
N GLY A 131 4.09 -1.07 -16.98
CA GLY A 131 4.10 0.20 -17.72
C GLY A 131 5.44 0.94 -17.66
N LEU A 132 6.39 0.56 -16.80
CA LEU A 132 7.70 1.22 -16.63
C LEU A 132 8.84 0.44 -17.27
N VAL A 133 8.94 -0.83 -16.95
CA VAL A 133 10.02 -1.71 -17.41
C VAL A 133 9.42 -3.05 -17.83
N HIS A 134 10.08 -3.74 -18.75
CA HIS A 134 9.63 -5.01 -19.33
C HIS A 134 8.29 -4.92 -20.09
N ASN A 135 7.89 -6.05 -20.66
CA ASN A 135 6.65 -6.16 -21.39
C ASN A 135 5.46 -6.31 -20.40
N PRO A 136 4.34 -5.61 -20.56
CA PRO A 136 3.15 -5.77 -19.73
C PRO A 136 2.69 -7.22 -19.55
N GLN A 137 2.78 -8.05 -20.58
CA GLN A 137 2.40 -9.48 -20.49
C GLN A 137 3.26 -10.29 -19.54
N GLU A 138 4.54 -9.95 -19.39
CA GLU A 138 5.42 -10.59 -18.41
C GLU A 138 4.98 -10.26 -16.98
N HIS A 139 4.59 -9.02 -16.72
CA HIS A 139 4.04 -8.59 -15.46
C HIS A 139 2.72 -9.30 -15.13
N LEU A 140 1.79 -9.36 -16.09
CA LEU A 140 0.51 -10.03 -15.90
C LEU A 140 0.71 -11.52 -15.57
N GLN A 141 1.57 -12.21 -16.34
CA GLN A 141 1.89 -13.62 -16.09
C GLN A 141 2.55 -13.82 -14.73
N TYR A 142 3.47 -12.93 -14.34
CA TYR A 142 4.11 -12.99 -13.03
C TYR A 142 3.09 -12.82 -11.91
N VAL A 143 2.30 -11.76 -11.93
CA VAL A 143 1.28 -11.46 -10.90
C VAL A 143 0.28 -12.61 -10.79
N GLN A 144 -0.22 -13.14 -11.92
CA GLN A 144 -1.12 -14.28 -11.95
C GLN A 144 -0.54 -15.50 -11.22
N ASN A 145 0.71 -15.85 -11.52
CA ASN A 145 1.37 -17.00 -10.92
C ASN A 145 1.62 -16.82 -9.41
N GLN A 146 1.90 -15.59 -8.97
CA GLN A 146 2.19 -15.33 -7.57
C GLN A 146 0.91 -15.30 -6.72
N LEU A 147 -0.20 -14.79 -7.23
CA LEU A 147 -1.47 -14.71 -6.51
C LEU A 147 -2.10 -16.08 -6.21
N ASP A 148 -1.63 -17.15 -6.82
CA ASP A 148 -2.01 -18.51 -6.45
C ASP A 148 -1.31 -19.00 -5.15
N THR A 149 -0.36 -18.24 -4.63
CA THR A 149 0.33 -18.54 -3.38
C THR A 149 -0.60 -18.34 -2.18
N PRO A 150 -0.82 -19.35 -1.32
CA PRO A 150 -1.71 -19.21 -0.19
C PRO A 150 -1.25 -18.13 0.80
N ALA A 151 -2.16 -17.23 1.14
CA ALA A 151 -2.04 -16.22 2.19
C ALA A 151 -3.42 -15.87 2.74
N LEU A 152 -3.48 -15.24 3.93
CA LEU A 152 -4.75 -14.72 4.43
C LEU A 152 -5.18 -13.47 3.66
N TRP A 153 -4.23 -12.59 3.36
CA TRP A 153 -4.47 -11.37 2.62
C TRP A 153 -3.56 -11.30 1.40
N HIS A 154 -4.15 -10.93 0.27
CA HIS A 154 -3.44 -10.68 -0.98
C HIS A 154 -3.45 -9.18 -1.28
N ILE A 155 -2.27 -8.64 -1.56
CA ILE A 155 -2.06 -7.24 -1.91
C ILE A 155 -1.35 -7.18 -3.25
N CYS A 156 -1.91 -6.48 -4.21
CA CYS A 156 -1.26 -6.07 -5.43
C CYS A 156 -0.78 -4.63 -5.28
N SER A 157 0.46 -4.36 -5.65
CA SER A 157 1.07 -3.04 -5.49
C SER A 157 1.88 -2.67 -6.73
N TRP A 158 1.60 -1.51 -7.32
CA TRP A 158 2.38 -0.92 -8.41
C TRP A 158 2.22 0.60 -8.42
N HIS A 159 2.97 1.30 -9.27
CA HIS A 159 3.00 2.76 -9.26
C HIS A 159 1.96 3.39 -10.19
N LEU A 160 2.03 3.10 -11.50
CA LEU A 160 1.27 3.78 -12.54
C LEU A 160 -0.24 3.52 -12.45
N ASN A 161 -1.02 4.51 -12.81
CA ASN A 161 -2.48 4.41 -12.76
C ASN A 161 -3.10 4.01 -14.09
N GLN A 162 -4.36 3.64 -14.00
CA GLN A 162 -5.32 3.66 -15.10
C GLN A 162 -6.28 4.83 -14.87
N ARG A 163 -6.58 5.61 -15.94
CA ARG A 163 -7.34 6.86 -15.83
C ARG A 163 -8.62 6.74 -15.00
N GLU A 164 -9.36 5.64 -15.16
CA GLU A 164 -10.60 5.40 -14.42
C GLU A 164 -10.38 5.05 -12.95
N MET A 165 -9.16 4.67 -12.57
CA MET A 165 -8.81 4.22 -11.22
C MET A 165 -7.98 5.27 -10.45
N GLN A 166 -8.18 6.55 -10.77
CA GLN A 166 -7.66 7.71 -10.07
C GLN A 166 -8.55 8.95 -10.32
N VAL A 167 -8.39 10.03 -9.56
CA VAL A 167 -9.26 11.22 -9.61
C VAL A 167 -8.59 12.46 -10.20
N GLY A 168 -7.31 12.40 -10.52
CA GLY A 168 -6.54 13.48 -11.15
C GLY A 168 -6.47 13.36 -12.68
N GLU A 169 -5.35 13.79 -13.24
CA GLU A 169 -5.16 13.91 -14.70
C GLU A 169 -4.39 12.75 -15.35
N LYS A 170 -3.97 11.75 -14.57
CA LYS A 170 -3.17 10.64 -15.10
C LYS A 170 -3.90 9.85 -16.17
N GLU A 171 -3.14 9.41 -17.16
CA GLU A 171 -3.67 8.69 -18.32
C GLU A 171 -3.73 7.17 -18.11
N ASN A 172 -3.96 6.42 -19.17
CA ASN A 172 -3.99 4.97 -19.16
C ASN A 172 -2.57 4.41 -19.31
N GLU A 173 -1.93 3.99 -18.22
CA GLU A 173 -0.51 3.62 -18.20
C GLU A 173 -0.29 2.16 -17.77
N ALA A 174 -1.06 1.65 -16.81
CA ALA A 174 -0.91 0.28 -16.31
C ALA A 174 -1.72 -0.76 -17.10
N GLY A 175 -2.79 -0.35 -17.78
CA GLY A 175 -3.77 -1.27 -18.38
C GLY A 175 -4.78 -1.81 -17.37
N LEU A 176 -6.01 -2.12 -17.81
CA LEU A 176 -7.05 -2.66 -16.94
C LEU A 176 -6.82 -4.14 -16.56
N ASP A 177 -6.09 -4.88 -17.36
CA ASP A 177 -5.90 -6.32 -17.17
C ASP A 177 -5.26 -6.67 -15.82
N ILE A 178 -4.32 -5.86 -15.34
CA ILE A 178 -3.68 -6.09 -14.04
C ILE A 178 -4.66 -5.86 -12.87
N TYR A 179 -5.56 -4.88 -13.00
CA TYR A 179 -6.60 -4.63 -12.01
C TYR A 179 -7.61 -5.78 -11.97
N GLU A 180 -8.08 -6.25 -13.13
CA GLU A 180 -9.04 -7.36 -13.24
C GLU A 180 -8.44 -8.65 -12.71
N LEU A 181 -7.17 -8.91 -12.99
CA LEU A 181 -6.46 -10.09 -12.50
C LEU A 181 -6.34 -10.09 -10.96
N CYS A 182 -6.02 -8.96 -10.34
CA CYS A 182 -5.97 -8.83 -8.88
C CYS A 182 -7.37 -8.94 -8.27
N ARG A 183 -8.40 -8.35 -8.90
CA ARG A 183 -9.80 -8.48 -8.50
C ARG A 183 -10.26 -9.94 -8.51
N ASP A 184 -9.94 -10.71 -9.55
CA ASP A 184 -10.34 -12.12 -9.66
C ASP A 184 -9.87 -12.96 -8.47
N LYS A 185 -8.74 -12.60 -7.87
CA LYS A 185 -8.17 -13.26 -6.70
C LYS A 185 -8.63 -12.66 -5.37
N GLY A 186 -9.44 -11.61 -5.37
CA GLY A 186 -9.85 -10.91 -4.15
C GLY A 186 -8.70 -10.16 -3.48
N ALA A 187 -7.70 -9.73 -4.25
CA ALA A 187 -6.59 -8.94 -3.74
C ALA A 187 -7.00 -7.46 -3.60
N LEU A 188 -6.48 -6.79 -2.58
CA LEU A 188 -6.52 -5.33 -2.47
C LEU A 188 -5.48 -4.73 -3.40
N ILE A 189 -5.82 -3.62 -4.07
CA ILE A 189 -4.96 -2.95 -5.05
C ILE A 189 -4.51 -1.60 -4.49
N PHE A 190 -3.18 -1.39 -4.48
CA PHE A 190 -2.56 -0.15 -4.06
C PHE A 190 -1.70 0.42 -5.17
N THR A 191 -1.90 1.71 -5.49
CA THR A 191 -1.13 2.45 -6.49
C THR A 191 -0.66 3.81 -5.95
N GLY A 192 0.28 4.44 -6.68
CA GLY A 192 0.77 5.79 -6.44
C GLY A 192 0.51 6.71 -7.63
N HIS A 193 1.54 7.50 -8.03
CA HIS A 193 1.61 8.34 -9.25
C HIS A 193 0.66 9.54 -9.27
N GLU A 194 -0.53 9.41 -8.74
CA GLU A 194 -1.42 10.53 -8.50
C GLU A 194 -1.23 11.00 -7.05
N HIS A 195 -0.71 12.24 -6.90
CA HIS A 195 -0.32 12.79 -5.59
C HIS A 195 -1.55 13.24 -4.79
N SER A 196 -2.33 12.27 -4.39
CA SER A 196 -3.55 12.41 -3.61
C SER A 196 -3.85 11.11 -2.87
N TYR A 197 -4.84 11.12 -1.98
CA TYR A 197 -5.41 9.91 -1.42
C TYR A 197 -6.83 9.74 -1.92
N HIS A 198 -7.14 8.55 -2.42
CA HIS A 198 -8.51 8.18 -2.73
C HIS A 198 -8.69 6.67 -2.72
N ARG A 199 -9.91 6.24 -2.43
CA ARG A 199 -10.28 4.86 -2.24
C ARG A 199 -11.65 4.56 -2.82
N THR A 200 -11.76 3.47 -3.58
CA THR A 200 -13.06 3.01 -4.08
C THR A 200 -13.85 2.28 -2.99
N HIS A 201 -15.13 2.09 -3.22
CA HIS A 201 -15.90 1.00 -2.63
C HIS A 201 -15.36 -0.35 -3.10
N ILE A 202 -15.91 -1.48 -2.60
CA ILE A 202 -15.61 -2.80 -3.15
C ILE A 202 -16.21 -2.91 -4.55
N LEU A 203 -15.37 -3.22 -5.54
CA LEU A 203 -15.76 -3.35 -6.94
C LEU A 203 -15.75 -4.82 -7.37
N SER A 204 -16.78 -5.24 -8.13
CA SER A 204 -16.89 -6.55 -8.78
C SER A 204 -16.49 -6.52 -10.26
N ASN A 205 -16.37 -5.34 -10.85
CA ASN A 205 -15.92 -5.13 -12.21
C ASN A 205 -15.22 -3.77 -12.32
N ILE A 206 -13.96 -3.76 -12.69
CA ILE A 206 -13.15 -2.53 -12.76
C ILE A 206 -13.58 -1.68 -13.96
N GLN A 207 -13.69 -2.28 -15.13
CA GLN A 207 -14.02 -1.56 -16.38
C GLN A 207 -15.38 -0.88 -16.30
N LYS A 208 -16.38 -1.54 -15.67
CA LYS A 208 -17.74 -1.00 -15.50
C LYS A 208 -17.90 -0.22 -14.21
N LYS A 209 -16.88 -0.21 -13.34
CA LYS A 209 -16.92 0.41 -12.00
C LYS A 209 -18.11 -0.10 -11.16
N GLU A 210 -18.40 -1.39 -11.27
CA GLU A 210 -19.56 -2.00 -10.62
C GLU A 210 -19.29 -2.21 -9.15
N ILE A 211 -20.07 -1.53 -8.30
CA ILE A 211 -19.94 -1.59 -6.86
C ILE A 211 -20.62 -2.85 -6.34
N ALA A 212 -19.86 -3.70 -5.65
CA ALA A 212 -20.35 -4.92 -5.00
C ALA A 212 -20.74 -4.69 -3.54
N ASP A 213 -20.03 -3.79 -2.85
CA ASP A 213 -20.30 -3.40 -1.45
C ASP A 213 -19.88 -1.94 -1.25
N ASN A 214 -20.76 -1.13 -0.67
CA ASN A 214 -20.58 0.32 -0.52
C ASN A 214 -20.62 0.81 0.95
N SER A 215 -20.53 -0.09 1.92
CA SER A 215 -20.60 0.28 3.33
C SER A 215 -19.58 -0.46 4.19
N SER A 216 -18.88 0.28 5.04
CA SER A 216 -18.02 -0.29 6.07
C SER A 216 -18.86 -0.84 7.24
N PRO A 217 -18.58 -2.04 7.77
CA PRO A 217 -17.53 -2.96 7.34
C PRO A 217 -17.83 -3.61 5.99
N TYR A 218 -16.87 -3.50 5.06
CA TYR A 218 -16.91 -4.12 3.74
C TYR A 218 -16.68 -5.63 3.83
N ASN A 219 -17.19 -6.39 2.87
CA ASN A 219 -16.96 -7.84 2.78
C ASN A 219 -16.24 -8.17 1.46
N LEU A 220 -14.94 -8.38 1.54
CA LEU A 220 -14.09 -8.68 0.38
C LEU A 220 -14.09 -10.19 0.08
N LYS A 221 -14.38 -10.55 -1.17
CA LYS A 221 -14.41 -11.93 -1.68
C LYS A 221 -13.56 -12.08 -2.95
N ALA A 222 -13.27 -13.30 -3.33
CA ALA A 222 -12.75 -13.57 -4.68
C ALA A 222 -13.70 -12.99 -5.76
N GLY A 223 -13.14 -12.44 -6.82
CA GLY A 223 -13.89 -11.70 -7.84
C GLY A 223 -14.23 -10.26 -7.45
N GLN A 224 -13.68 -9.76 -6.36
CA GLN A 224 -13.87 -8.39 -5.86
C GLN A 224 -12.54 -7.76 -5.45
N THR A 225 -12.49 -6.44 -5.43
CA THR A 225 -11.31 -5.68 -4.99
C THR A 225 -11.71 -4.31 -4.45
N MET A 226 -10.78 -3.66 -3.78
CA MET A 226 -10.79 -2.23 -3.47
C MET A 226 -9.53 -1.63 -4.06
N VAL A 227 -9.66 -0.53 -4.80
CA VAL A 227 -8.53 0.20 -5.38
C VAL A 227 -8.25 1.43 -4.53
N ILE A 228 -6.99 1.59 -4.14
CA ILE A 228 -6.54 2.66 -3.26
C ILE A 228 -5.30 3.31 -3.87
N VAL A 229 -5.34 4.64 -3.97
CA VAL A 229 -4.17 5.46 -4.27
C VAL A 229 -3.73 6.14 -2.99
N SER A 230 -2.46 5.97 -2.60
CA SER A 230 -1.89 6.58 -1.40
C SER A 230 -0.63 7.39 -1.74
N GLY A 231 -0.80 8.42 -2.58
CA GLY A 231 0.25 9.23 -3.20
C GLY A 231 0.61 10.51 -2.44
N LEU A 232 0.40 10.55 -1.12
CA LEU A 232 0.69 11.73 -0.28
C LEU A 232 1.94 11.51 0.60
N GLY A 233 2.93 10.77 0.10
CA GLY A 233 4.15 10.43 0.84
C GLY A 233 5.14 11.58 1.09
N GLY A 234 4.98 12.73 0.40
CA GLY A 234 5.82 13.90 0.69
C GLY A 234 6.20 14.79 -0.49
N LYS A 235 6.00 14.35 -1.75
CA LYS A 235 6.48 15.11 -2.91
C LYS A 235 5.66 16.36 -3.23
N SER A 236 4.36 16.20 -3.39
CA SER A 236 3.42 17.30 -3.68
C SER A 236 1.99 16.83 -3.50
N ILE A 237 1.05 17.77 -3.57
CA ILE A 237 -0.39 17.49 -3.47
C ILE A 237 -1.04 18.04 -4.72
N ARG A 238 -1.82 17.20 -5.42
CA ARG A 238 -2.54 17.60 -6.64
C ARG A 238 -3.99 17.90 -6.34
N HIS A 239 -4.62 18.60 -7.27
CA HIS A 239 -6.06 18.87 -7.24
C HIS A 239 -6.82 17.75 -7.98
N GLN A 240 -8.12 17.73 -7.78
CA GLN A 240 -9.02 16.78 -8.41
C GLN A 240 -9.42 17.28 -9.79
N GLU A 241 -9.15 16.48 -10.84
CA GLU A 241 -9.53 16.78 -12.22
C GLU A 241 -10.82 16.09 -12.63
N ARG A 242 -11.14 14.99 -11.98
CA ARG A 242 -12.29 14.13 -12.26
C ARG A 242 -13.12 13.92 -11.01
N CYS A 243 -14.35 13.47 -11.19
CA CYS A 243 -15.25 13.16 -10.08
C CYS A 243 -15.51 14.38 -9.16
N LEU A 244 -15.74 15.54 -9.76
CA LEU A 244 -15.88 16.80 -9.06
C LEU A 244 -17.14 16.85 -8.17
N HIS A 245 -17.09 17.65 -7.10
CA HIS A 245 -18.18 17.81 -6.13
C HIS A 245 -19.51 18.31 -6.69
N SER A 246 -19.52 18.92 -7.89
CA SER A 246 -20.75 19.32 -8.58
C SER A 246 -21.71 18.18 -8.89
N GLU A 247 -21.18 16.97 -8.87
CA GLU A 247 -21.92 15.74 -9.14
C GLU A 247 -21.87 14.86 -7.88
N LYS A 248 -22.97 14.70 -7.19
CA LYS A 248 -23.04 13.95 -5.93
C LYS A 248 -23.33 12.46 -6.19
N PRO A 249 -22.65 11.56 -5.45
CA PRO A 249 -21.50 11.75 -4.56
C PRO A 249 -20.22 11.83 -5.38
N TYR A 250 -19.51 12.92 -5.38
CA TYR A 250 -18.25 13.18 -6.11
C TYR A 250 -18.31 12.99 -7.64
N GLY A 251 -19.49 12.85 -8.27
CA GLY A 251 -19.66 12.56 -9.70
C GLY A 251 -19.25 11.16 -10.17
N CYS A 252 -18.61 10.40 -9.29
CA CYS A 252 -18.17 9.02 -9.55
C CYS A 252 -18.55 8.16 -8.33
N PRO A 253 -19.63 7.38 -8.42
CA PRO A 253 -20.15 6.63 -7.27
C PRO A 253 -19.20 5.53 -6.78
N GLU A 254 -18.24 5.12 -7.58
CA GLU A 254 -17.23 4.13 -7.21
C GLU A 254 -16.29 4.60 -6.09
N TRP A 255 -16.12 5.90 -5.88
CA TRP A 255 -15.23 6.46 -4.86
C TRP A 255 -15.91 6.60 -3.51
N ALA A 256 -15.32 6.01 -2.49
CA ALA A 256 -15.77 6.10 -1.10
C ALA A 256 -15.07 7.24 -0.33
N ALA A 257 -13.82 7.57 -0.70
CA ALA A 257 -13.06 8.67 -0.13
C ALA A 257 -12.20 9.33 -1.21
N ILE A 258 -12.08 10.66 -1.12
CA ILE A 258 -11.19 11.49 -1.97
C ILE A 258 -10.57 12.56 -1.07
N TYR A 259 -9.25 12.72 -1.17
CA TYR A 259 -8.49 13.71 -0.41
C TYR A 259 -7.36 14.26 -1.28
N THR A 260 -7.61 15.44 -1.83
CA THR A 260 -6.77 16.21 -2.75
C THR A 260 -6.60 17.64 -2.23
N SER A 261 -5.87 18.49 -2.91
CA SER A 261 -5.78 19.91 -2.53
C SER A 261 -7.17 20.61 -2.47
N ASP A 262 -8.17 20.11 -3.19
CA ASP A 262 -9.54 20.63 -3.16
C ASP A 262 -10.28 20.30 -1.84
N GLN A 263 -9.78 19.34 -1.08
CA GLN A 263 -10.26 18.99 0.27
C GLN A 263 -9.28 19.43 1.36
N ASP A 264 -8.43 20.42 1.09
CA ASP A 264 -7.38 20.89 2.02
C ASP A 264 -6.47 19.75 2.48
N ALA A 265 -6.05 18.89 1.54
CA ALA A 265 -5.18 17.76 1.84
C ALA A 265 -3.82 18.19 2.40
N ASP A 266 -3.28 17.30 3.22
CA ASP A 266 -1.90 17.32 3.67
C ASP A 266 -1.27 15.95 3.43
N TYR A 267 0.05 15.87 3.55
CA TYR A 267 0.79 14.63 3.42
C TYR A 267 0.42 13.65 4.51
N GLY A 268 0.57 12.35 4.24
CA GLY A 268 0.18 11.32 5.19
C GLY A 268 0.35 9.91 4.64
N ALA A 269 -0.18 8.96 5.40
CA ALA A 269 -0.13 7.54 5.05
C ALA A 269 -1.47 6.86 5.36
N LEU A 270 -1.78 5.81 4.59
CA LEU A 270 -2.84 4.89 4.94
C LEU A 270 -2.27 3.79 5.85
N PHE A 271 -2.87 3.59 6.99
CA PHE A 271 -2.55 2.52 7.92
C PHE A 271 -3.62 1.45 7.90
N CYS A 272 -3.23 0.18 7.75
CA CYS A 272 -4.13 -0.96 7.85
C CYS A 272 -3.57 -1.98 8.83
N THR A 273 -4.33 -2.38 9.83
CA THR A 273 -4.00 -3.48 10.73
C THR A 273 -4.72 -4.74 10.25
N PHE A 274 -3.97 -5.62 9.61
CA PHE A 274 -4.47 -6.88 9.08
C PHE A 274 -4.49 -7.96 10.15
N ARG A 275 -5.67 -8.51 10.41
CA ARG A 275 -5.90 -9.66 11.28
C ARG A 275 -6.38 -10.87 10.50
N LYS A 276 -6.61 -11.97 11.16
CA LYS A 276 -7.04 -13.22 10.53
C LYS A 276 -8.33 -13.05 9.70
N ASN A 277 -9.31 -12.34 10.21
CA ASN A 277 -10.65 -12.27 9.64
C ASN A 277 -11.04 -10.88 9.11
N TYR A 278 -10.32 -9.83 9.49
CA TYR A 278 -10.62 -8.45 9.10
C TYR A 278 -9.37 -7.58 9.13
N ALA A 279 -9.46 -6.45 8.47
CA ALA A 279 -8.48 -5.36 8.54
C ALA A 279 -9.18 -4.06 8.94
N ASP A 280 -8.59 -3.34 9.90
CA ASP A 280 -8.97 -1.96 10.24
C ASP A 280 -8.02 -1.01 9.53
N CYS A 281 -8.56 -0.07 8.79
CA CYS A 281 -7.78 0.89 8.00
C CYS A 281 -8.20 2.32 8.29
N TYR A 282 -7.23 3.24 8.27
CA TYR A 282 -7.47 4.68 8.32
C TYR A 282 -6.35 5.44 7.60
N PHE A 283 -6.72 6.52 6.91
CA PHE A 283 -5.75 7.48 6.39
C PHE A 283 -5.56 8.60 7.42
N LYS A 284 -4.31 8.83 7.82
CA LYS A 284 -3.93 9.90 8.75
C LYS A 284 -2.91 10.81 8.11
N ASP A 285 -3.15 12.11 8.20
CA ASP A 285 -2.20 13.11 7.74
C ASP A 285 -1.22 13.57 8.84
N ILE A 286 -0.20 14.33 8.42
CA ILE A 286 0.83 14.85 9.35
C ILE A 286 0.31 15.90 10.33
N ARG A 287 -0.91 16.45 10.14
CA ARG A 287 -1.61 17.28 11.13
C ARG A 287 -2.35 16.45 12.18
N GLY A 288 -2.32 15.13 12.06
CA GLY A 288 -3.01 14.20 12.97
C GLY A 288 -4.50 14.01 12.68
N ARG A 289 -5.01 14.50 11.54
CA ARG A 289 -6.41 14.32 11.13
C ARG A 289 -6.62 12.91 10.59
N ILE A 290 -7.67 12.23 11.03
CA ILE A 290 -8.16 11.00 10.39
C ILE A 290 -9.13 11.43 9.28
N ILE A 291 -8.77 11.14 8.03
CA ILE A 291 -9.49 11.58 6.84
C ILE A 291 -10.48 10.53 6.35
N ASP A 292 -10.09 9.27 6.44
CA ASP A 292 -10.88 8.12 6.04
C ASP A 292 -10.69 7.00 7.05
N GLU A 293 -11.74 6.26 7.37
CA GLU A 293 -11.72 5.14 8.30
C GLU A 293 -12.68 4.06 7.83
N PHE A 294 -12.19 2.82 7.73
CA PHE A 294 -12.98 1.70 7.22
C PHE A 294 -12.48 0.35 7.71
N VAL A 295 -13.38 -0.62 7.71
CA VAL A 295 -13.11 -2.01 8.05
C VAL A 295 -13.40 -2.89 6.85
N ILE A 296 -12.51 -3.85 6.59
CA ILE A 296 -12.68 -4.87 5.56
C ILE A 296 -12.72 -6.24 6.25
N ASN A 297 -13.85 -6.91 6.18
CA ASN A 297 -13.97 -8.32 6.55
C ASN A 297 -13.46 -9.18 5.38
N ARG A 298 -12.74 -10.23 5.72
CA ARG A 298 -12.39 -11.27 4.76
C ARG A 298 -13.59 -12.18 4.56
N GLY A 299 -14.17 -12.16 3.36
CA GLY A 299 -15.21 -13.11 2.98
C GLY A 299 -14.65 -14.51 2.76
N ASP A 300 -15.44 -15.51 3.08
CA ASP A 300 -15.11 -16.92 2.82
C ASP A 300 -15.13 -17.26 1.33
#